data_c771cfb921b42b3ebb3fd61920493479
#
_entry.id   c771cfb921b42b3ebb3fd61920493479
#
_cell.length_a   1.000
_cell.length_b   1.000
_cell.length_c   1.000
_cell.angle_alpha   90.00
_cell.angle_beta   90.00
_cell.angle_gamma   90.00
#
_symmetry.space_group_name_H-M   'P 1'
#
loop_
_entity.id
_entity.type
_entity.pdbx_description
1 polymer ?
#
loop_
_entity_poly.entity_id
_entity_poly.type
_entity_poly.pdbx_seq_one_letter_code
_entity_poly.pdbx_strand_id
1 'polypeptide(L)' 'MNKWIKIDEQQAESSWMGYEDFISADGKTIKRVWYDGCEEEWEA' A
#
# COMPACT_ATOMS: atom_id res chain seq x y z
N MET A 1 -10.96 -12.80 8.63
CA MET A 1 -10.59 -11.40 8.66
C MET A 1 -9.42 -11.17 7.71
N ASN A 2 -9.53 -10.16 6.87
CA ASN A 2 -8.45 -9.84 5.94
C ASN A 2 -7.42 -8.99 6.66
N LYS A 3 -6.23 -9.54 6.81
CA LYS A 3 -5.11 -8.78 7.34
C LYS A 3 -4.26 -8.32 6.18
N TRP A 4 -3.78 -7.10 6.26
CA TRP A 4 -2.86 -6.55 5.31
C TRP A 4 -1.48 -6.48 5.95
N ILE A 5 -0.48 -6.93 5.23
CA ILE A 5 0.90 -6.96 5.72
C ILE A 5 1.70 -5.92 4.94
N LYS A 6 2.31 -4.99 5.64
CA LYS A 6 3.11 -3.95 5.00
C LYS A 6 4.38 -4.57 4.40
N ILE A 7 4.62 -4.34 3.12
CA ILE A 7 5.75 -4.93 2.40
C ILE A 7 6.74 -3.88 1.89
N ASP A 8 6.30 -2.62 1.74
CA ASP A 8 7.18 -1.57 1.24
C ASP A 8 6.60 -0.22 1.61
N GLU A 9 7.45 0.79 1.58
CA GLU A 9 7.01 2.18 1.74
C GLU A 9 7.96 3.11 1.02
N GLN A 10 7.42 4.20 0.52
CA GLN A 10 8.20 5.23 -0.13
C GLN A 10 7.88 6.56 0.54
N GLN A 11 8.89 7.17 1.13
CA GLN A 11 8.75 8.51 1.70
C GLN A 11 9.24 9.53 0.69
N ALA A 12 8.54 10.65 0.61
CA ALA A 12 8.94 11.76 -0.24
C ALA A 12 9.04 13.02 0.61
N GLU A 13 9.79 14.01 0.14
CA GLU A 13 9.93 15.29 0.85
C GLU A 13 8.57 15.95 1.05
N SER A 14 7.69 15.81 0.07
CA SER A 14 6.29 16.19 0.20
C SER A 14 5.52 14.95 0.63
N SER A 15 5.00 14.96 1.84
CA SER A 15 4.35 13.79 2.43
C SER A 15 3.20 13.24 1.57
N TRP A 16 2.55 14.09 0.78
CA TRP A 16 1.45 13.65 -0.07
C TRP A 16 1.90 12.81 -1.28
N MET A 17 3.19 12.79 -1.60
CA MET A 17 3.74 11.99 -2.69
C MET A 17 4.22 10.62 -2.25
N GLY A 18 4.24 10.36 -0.95
CA GLY A 18 4.67 9.07 -0.42
C GLY A 18 3.54 8.04 -0.45
N TYR A 19 3.90 6.78 -0.30
CA TYR A 19 2.93 5.70 -0.27
C TYR A 19 3.42 4.55 0.62
N GLU A 20 2.49 3.68 0.99
CA GLU A 20 2.79 2.42 1.67
C GLU A 20 2.12 1.30 0.90
N ASP A 21 2.85 0.20 0.72
CA ASP A 21 2.35 -0.98 0.03
C ASP A 21 2.08 -2.10 1.02
N PHE A 22 0.98 -2.79 0.80
CA PHE A 22 0.55 -3.91 1.62
C PHE A 22 0.20 -5.09 0.74
N ILE A 23 0.42 -6.30 1.26
CA ILE A 23 -0.06 -7.51 0.61
C ILE A 23 -1.16 -8.14 1.48
N SER A 24 -2.17 -8.70 0.83
CA SER A 24 -3.24 -9.41 1.56
C SER A 24 -2.68 -10.67 2.22
N ALA A 25 -3.34 -11.13 3.28
CA ALA A 25 -2.89 -12.29 4.05
C ALA A 25 -2.79 -13.55 3.20
N ASP A 26 -3.61 -13.66 2.15
CA ASP A 26 -3.57 -14.80 1.23
C ASP A 26 -2.50 -14.64 0.13
N GLY A 27 -1.81 -13.51 0.08
CA GLY A 27 -0.74 -13.25 -0.87
C GLY A 27 -1.19 -12.95 -2.29
N LYS A 28 -2.47 -12.72 -2.52
CA LYS A 28 -3.02 -12.58 -3.88
C LYS A 28 -3.20 -11.15 -4.35
N THR A 29 -3.29 -10.20 -3.43
CA THR A 29 -3.59 -8.81 -3.77
C THR A 29 -2.59 -7.88 -3.12
N ILE A 30 -2.12 -6.89 -3.87
CA ILE A 30 -1.27 -5.82 -3.33
C ILE A 30 -2.09 -4.54 -3.34
N LYS A 31 -1.99 -3.78 -2.26
CA LYS A 31 -2.67 -2.50 -2.11
C LYS A 31 -1.63 -1.42 -1.85
N ARG A 32 -1.73 -0.32 -2.57
CA ARG A 32 -0.92 0.88 -2.34
C ARG A 32 -1.80 1.98 -1.78
N VAL A 33 -1.41 2.51 -0.65
CA VAL A 33 -2.11 3.62 0.00
C VAL A 33 -1.21 4.85 -0.08
N TRP A 34 -1.65 5.87 -0.81
CA TRP A 34 -0.94 7.13 -0.93
C TRP A 34 -1.30 8.05 0.22
N TYR A 35 -0.35 8.85 0.66
CA TYR A 35 -0.58 9.77 1.79
C TYR A 35 -1.55 10.90 1.47
N ASP A 36 -1.86 11.12 0.20
CA ASP A 36 -2.89 12.09 -0.20
C ASP A 36 -4.32 11.53 -0.08
N GLY A 37 -4.45 10.26 0.31
CA GLY A 37 -5.73 9.59 0.47
C GLY A 37 -6.13 8.68 -0.68
N CYS A 38 -5.35 8.62 -1.75
CA CYS A 38 -5.63 7.71 -2.87
C CYS A 38 -5.22 6.29 -2.53
N GLU A 39 -5.95 5.31 -3.04
CA GLU A 39 -5.65 3.89 -2.86
C GLU A 39 -5.75 3.17 -4.20
N GLU A 40 -4.86 2.22 -4.40
CA GLU A 40 -4.84 1.38 -5.60
C GLU A 40 -4.65 -0.07 -5.18
N GLU A 41 -5.25 -0.99 -5.94
CA GLU A 41 -5.11 -2.42 -5.69
C GLU A 41 -4.85 -3.13 -7.01
N TRP A 42 -4.04 -4.19 -6.97
CA TRP A 42 -3.78 -5.03 -8.13
C TRP A 42 -3.38 -6.42 -7.68
N GLU A 43 -3.40 -7.36 -8.62
CA GLU A 43 -2.99 -8.74 -8.33
C GLU A 43 -1.48 -8.82 -8.11
N ALA A 44 -1.10 -9.59 -7.11
CA ALA A 44 0.31 -9.81 -6.79
C ALA A 44 1.00 -10.70 -7.83
#